data_6edc9422104cdcd1ea03c8d068759787
#
_entry.id   6edc9422104cdcd1ea03c8d068759787
#
_cell.length_a   1.000
_cell.length_b   1.000
_cell.length_c   1.000
_cell.angle_alpha   90.00
_cell.angle_beta   90.00
_cell.angle_gamma   90.00
#
_symmetry.space_group_name_H-M   'P 1'
#
loop_
_entity.id
_entity.type
_entity.pdbx_description
1 polymer ?
#
loop_
_entity_poly.entity_id
_entity_poly.type
_entity_poly.pdbx_seq_one_letter_code
_entity_poly.pdbx_strand_id
1 'polypeptide(L)'
;STGRIIPGTTDTAYEGKNGTVSRGVEFEVNGALTDNWQMTFGATRYVAEDNEGNAVNPNLPRTTVKLFTRYRLPAMPELTVGGGVNWQNRVYSDTVTPYGTFRAEQGSYALVDLFTRYQVTKNFSVQGNLNNLFDKTYDTNIDGSIVYGEPRNVSVTASYQF
;
A
#
# COMPACT_ATOMS: atom_id res chain seq x y z
N SER A 1 -13.22 3.21 24.94
CA SER A 1 -13.54 3.06 26.38
C SER A 1 -14.74 3.93 26.72
N THR A 2 -15.70 3.42 27.46
CA THR A 2 -16.91 4.15 27.89
C THR A 2 -16.68 4.98 29.15
N GLY A 3 -15.51 4.84 29.78
CA GLY A 3 -15.22 5.42 31.10
C GLY A 3 -15.91 4.70 32.28
N ARG A 4 -16.75 3.69 32.01
CA ARG A 4 -17.39 2.87 33.06
C ARG A 4 -16.44 1.77 33.50
N ILE A 5 -16.29 1.58 34.81
CA ILE A 5 -15.52 0.49 35.35
C ILE A 5 -16.41 -0.75 35.43
N ILE A 6 -15.89 -1.91 34.97
CA ILE A 6 -16.60 -3.17 35.07
C ILE A 6 -16.68 -3.56 36.55
N PRO A 7 -17.88 -3.82 37.10
CA PRO A 7 -18.04 -4.16 38.51
C PRO A 7 -17.14 -5.35 38.93
N GLY A 8 -16.35 -5.15 39.98
CA GLY A 8 -15.43 -6.16 40.49
C GLY A 8 -14.05 -6.21 39.81
N THR A 9 -13.75 -5.27 38.93
CA THR A 9 -12.44 -5.16 38.24
C THR A 9 -11.95 -3.71 38.25
N THR A 10 -10.69 -3.52 37.88
CA THR A 10 -10.11 -2.21 37.59
C THR A 10 -10.19 -1.86 36.11
N ASP A 11 -10.75 -2.74 35.30
CA ASP A 11 -10.83 -2.59 33.86
C ASP A 11 -11.99 -1.70 33.42
N THR A 12 -11.79 -0.92 32.39
CA THR A 12 -12.81 -0.08 31.79
C THR A 12 -13.65 -0.89 30.80
N ALA A 13 -14.96 -0.75 30.88
CA ALA A 13 -15.85 -1.36 29.89
C ALA A 13 -15.63 -0.73 28.51
N TYR A 14 -15.49 -1.58 27.52
CA TYR A 14 -15.50 -1.19 26.12
C TYR A 14 -16.89 -1.48 25.56
N GLU A 15 -17.56 -0.44 25.16
CA GLU A 15 -18.79 -0.55 24.39
C GLU A 15 -18.44 -0.40 22.92
N GLY A 16 -18.85 -1.38 22.11
CA GLY A 16 -18.82 -1.20 20.68
C GLY A 16 -19.73 -0.01 20.36
N LYS A 17 -19.19 1.12 19.94
CA LYS A 17 -20.01 2.20 19.40
C LYS A 17 -20.79 1.62 18.23
N ASN A 18 -22.09 1.49 18.42
CA ASN A 18 -22.99 1.13 17.34
C ASN A 18 -22.73 2.04 16.15
N GLY A 19 -22.33 1.45 15.03
CA GLY A 19 -22.49 2.16 13.82
C GLY A 19 -21.27 2.55 13.04
N THR A 20 -20.15 1.84 13.12
CA THR A 20 -19.18 1.89 12.03
C THR A 20 -19.53 0.78 11.04
N VAL A 21 -19.85 1.15 9.80
CA VAL A 21 -20.10 0.23 8.70
C VAL A 21 -18.93 0.34 7.75
N SER A 22 -18.28 -0.78 7.47
CA SER A 22 -17.26 -0.88 6.45
C SER A 22 -17.71 -1.91 5.41
N ARG A 23 -17.68 -1.54 4.16
CA ARG A 23 -18.01 -2.42 3.03
C ARG A 23 -17.14 -2.08 1.84
N GLY A 24 -16.81 -3.10 1.06
CA GLY A 24 -15.95 -2.88 -0.09
C GLY A 24 -15.98 -4.01 -1.09
N VAL A 25 -15.30 -3.79 -2.18
CA VAL A 25 -15.06 -4.77 -3.23
C VAL A 25 -13.57 -4.87 -3.49
N GLU A 26 -13.14 -6.09 -3.77
CA GLU A 26 -11.79 -6.41 -4.16
C GLU A 26 -11.83 -7.19 -5.48
N PHE A 27 -10.95 -6.82 -6.39
CA PHE A 27 -10.80 -7.47 -7.68
C PHE A 27 -9.33 -7.81 -7.89
N GLU A 28 -9.04 -9.06 -8.26
CA GLU A 28 -7.68 -9.51 -8.54
C GLU A 28 -7.69 -10.41 -9.77
N VAL A 29 -6.74 -10.18 -10.67
CA VAL A 29 -6.48 -11.01 -11.84
C VAL A 29 -5.00 -11.31 -11.93
N ASN A 30 -4.67 -12.58 -11.98
CA ASN A 30 -3.34 -13.11 -12.25
C ASN A 30 -3.38 -13.91 -13.53
N GLY A 31 -2.39 -13.75 -14.38
CA GLY A 31 -2.32 -14.56 -15.58
C GLY A 31 -0.98 -14.49 -16.28
N ALA A 32 -0.70 -15.53 -17.03
CA ALA A 32 0.37 -15.58 -18.01
C ALA A 32 -0.18 -15.13 -19.36
N LEU A 33 0.35 -14.01 -19.89
CA LEU A 33 0.03 -13.56 -21.25
C LEU A 33 0.74 -14.42 -22.29
N THR A 34 1.94 -14.88 -21.94
CA THR A 34 2.72 -15.89 -22.65
C THR A 34 3.41 -16.78 -21.63
N ASP A 35 4.12 -17.83 -22.07
CA ASP A 35 4.91 -18.68 -21.16
C ASP A 35 6.01 -17.91 -20.42
N ASN A 36 6.40 -16.74 -20.93
CA ASN A 36 7.47 -15.91 -20.39
C ASN A 36 6.98 -14.61 -19.75
N TRP A 37 5.71 -14.24 -19.92
CA TRP A 37 5.18 -12.98 -19.48
C TRP A 37 3.99 -13.16 -18.55
N GLN A 38 4.16 -12.74 -17.31
CA GLN A 38 3.14 -12.80 -16.27
C GLN A 38 2.71 -11.39 -15.86
N MET A 39 1.44 -11.25 -15.54
CA MET A 39 0.85 -10.00 -15.09
C MET A 39 -0.10 -10.25 -13.92
N THR A 40 -0.05 -9.36 -12.94
CA THR A 40 -0.96 -9.32 -11.79
C THR A 40 -1.61 -7.95 -11.74
N PHE A 41 -2.92 -7.91 -11.67
CA PHE A 41 -3.69 -6.69 -11.48
C PHE A 41 -4.58 -6.85 -10.25
N GLY A 42 -4.58 -5.85 -9.38
CA GLY A 42 -5.45 -5.80 -8.21
C GLY A 42 -6.05 -4.42 -8.02
N ALA A 43 -7.30 -4.37 -7.62
CA ALA A 43 -7.98 -3.13 -7.27
C ALA A 43 -8.88 -3.37 -6.07
N THR A 44 -8.86 -2.46 -5.11
CA THR A 44 -9.73 -2.48 -3.95
C THR A 44 -10.42 -1.15 -3.79
N ARG A 45 -11.68 -1.19 -3.41
CA ARG A 45 -12.43 -0.01 -3.02
C ARG A 45 -13.33 -0.35 -1.84
N TYR A 46 -13.30 0.50 -0.81
CA TYR A 46 -14.18 0.36 0.33
C TYR A 46 -14.65 1.73 0.84
N VAL A 47 -15.75 1.69 1.58
CA VAL A 47 -16.25 2.83 2.34
C VAL A 47 -16.32 2.43 3.80
N ALA A 48 -16.03 3.37 4.68
CA ALA A 48 -16.19 3.20 6.12
C ALA A 48 -16.80 4.48 6.68
N GLU A 49 -17.97 4.34 7.29
CA GLU A 49 -18.77 5.44 7.81
C GLU A 49 -19.29 5.10 9.21
N ASP A 50 -19.49 6.13 10.01
CA ASP A 50 -20.19 5.99 11.28
C ASP A 50 -21.71 6.02 11.08
N ASN A 51 -22.48 5.93 12.16
CA ASN A 51 -23.94 5.96 12.11
C ASN A 51 -24.54 7.33 11.73
N GLU A 52 -23.71 8.36 11.67
CA GLU A 52 -24.11 9.72 11.23
C GLU A 52 -23.69 9.99 9.78
N GLY A 53 -23.10 9.00 9.11
CA GLY A 53 -22.62 9.12 7.73
C GLY A 53 -21.27 9.81 7.60
N ASN A 54 -20.53 10.01 8.70
CA ASN A 54 -19.18 10.57 8.65
C ASN A 54 -18.15 9.52 8.30
N ALA A 55 -17.15 9.91 7.51
CA ALA A 55 -16.05 9.04 7.15
C ALA A 55 -15.23 8.60 8.37
N VAL A 56 -14.95 7.30 8.46
CA VAL A 56 -14.09 6.72 9.49
C VAL A 56 -12.72 6.42 8.87
N ASN A 57 -11.65 6.76 9.56
CA ASN A 57 -10.27 6.61 9.10
C ASN A 57 -10.02 7.20 7.69
N PRO A 58 -10.35 8.49 7.46
CA PRO A 58 -10.14 9.11 6.15
C PRO A 58 -8.66 9.26 5.76
N ASN A 59 -7.74 9.00 6.68
CA ASN A 59 -6.31 8.94 6.48
C ASN A 59 -5.86 7.64 5.77
N LEU A 60 -6.75 6.67 5.60
CA LEU A 60 -6.49 5.44 4.86
C LEU A 60 -7.10 5.52 3.45
N PRO A 61 -6.38 5.07 2.41
CA PRO A 61 -6.90 5.13 1.05
C PRO A 61 -8.13 4.25 0.86
N ARG A 62 -9.17 4.80 0.24
CA ARG A 62 -10.43 4.09 -0.07
C ARG A 62 -10.34 3.28 -1.35
N THR A 63 -9.47 3.69 -2.25
CA THR A 63 -9.25 2.99 -3.53
C THR A 63 -7.76 2.81 -3.73
N THR A 64 -7.35 1.58 -3.98
CA THR A 64 -6.00 1.23 -4.35
C THR A 64 -6.00 0.40 -5.62
N VAL A 65 -5.03 0.65 -6.48
CA VAL A 65 -4.83 -0.12 -7.71
C VAL A 65 -3.37 -0.54 -7.78
N LYS A 66 -3.13 -1.81 -8.07
CA LYS A 66 -1.80 -2.38 -8.21
C LYS A 66 -1.70 -3.11 -9.54
N LEU A 67 -0.63 -2.86 -10.25
CA LEU A 67 -0.26 -3.59 -11.45
C LEU A 67 1.18 -4.05 -11.30
N PHE A 68 1.43 -5.32 -11.53
CA PHE A 68 2.76 -5.90 -11.52
C PHE A 68 2.95 -6.76 -12.75
N THR A 69 4.10 -6.65 -13.40
CA THR A 69 4.42 -7.46 -14.57
C THR A 69 5.84 -7.99 -14.49
N ARG A 70 6.05 -9.18 -15.01
CA ARG A 70 7.32 -9.87 -15.06
C ARG A 70 7.50 -10.56 -16.41
N TYR A 71 8.61 -10.29 -17.05
CA TYR A 71 8.95 -10.83 -18.36
C TYR A 71 10.33 -11.49 -18.35
N ARG A 72 10.35 -12.75 -18.64
CA ARG A 72 11.59 -13.52 -18.85
C ARG A 72 11.94 -13.47 -20.33
N LEU A 73 13.14 -12.99 -20.67
CA LEU A 73 13.55 -12.82 -22.05
C LEU A 73 13.72 -14.19 -22.73
N PRO A 74 12.97 -14.51 -23.80
CA PRO A 74 13.12 -15.78 -24.49
C PRO A 74 14.52 -15.98 -25.10
N ALA A 75 15.13 -14.89 -25.59
CA ALA A 75 16.46 -14.91 -26.16
C ALA A 75 17.58 -15.07 -25.12
N MET A 76 17.31 -14.70 -23.88
CA MET A 76 18.22 -14.82 -22.74
C MET A 76 17.40 -15.21 -21.49
N PRO A 77 17.06 -16.51 -21.32
CA PRO A 77 16.18 -16.97 -20.25
C PRO A 77 16.70 -16.72 -18.84
N GLU A 78 17.99 -16.46 -18.68
CA GLU A 78 18.61 -16.09 -17.40
C GLU A 78 18.20 -14.70 -16.91
N LEU A 79 17.72 -13.83 -17.82
CA LEU A 79 17.32 -12.47 -17.52
C LEU A 79 15.82 -12.35 -17.43
N THR A 80 15.35 -11.83 -16.31
CA THR A 80 13.96 -11.44 -16.08
C THR A 80 13.93 -9.95 -15.76
N VAL A 81 13.03 -9.24 -16.40
CA VAL A 81 12.76 -7.82 -16.12
C VAL A 81 11.31 -7.64 -15.76
N GLY A 82 11.03 -6.62 -15.00
CA GLY A 82 9.65 -6.33 -14.64
C GLY A 82 9.52 -5.04 -13.87
N GLY A 83 8.31 -4.80 -13.42
CA GLY A 83 8.00 -3.63 -12.65
C GLY A 83 6.55 -3.63 -12.19
N GLY A 84 6.24 -2.63 -11.41
CA GLY A 84 4.91 -2.46 -10.86
C GLY A 84 4.53 -1.00 -10.70
N VAL A 85 3.24 -0.79 -10.64
CA VAL A 85 2.62 0.49 -10.33
C VAL A 85 1.66 0.27 -9.17
N ASN A 86 1.79 1.10 -8.13
CA ASN A 86 0.85 1.17 -7.02
C ASN A 86 0.24 2.56 -7.00
N TRP A 87 -1.06 2.62 -7.12
CA TRP A 87 -1.81 3.87 -7.06
C TRP A 87 -2.78 3.86 -5.88
N GLN A 88 -2.95 5.00 -5.25
CA GLN A 88 -3.97 5.22 -4.23
C GLN A 88 -4.64 6.58 -4.40
N ASN A 89 -5.90 6.66 -3.97
CA ASN A 89 -6.62 7.91 -3.98
C ASN A 89 -6.18 8.84 -2.84
N ARG A 90 -6.67 10.07 -2.90
CA ARG A 90 -6.45 11.09 -1.87
C ARG A 90 -6.91 10.61 -0.49
N VAL A 91 -6.15 10.97 0.53
CA VAL A 91 -6.47 10.77 1.94
C VAL A 91 -6.39 12.09 2.70
N TYR A 92 -7.04 12.17 3.84
CA TYR A 92 -6.98 13.34 4.72
C TYR A 92 -7.11 12.94 6.18
N SER A 93 -6.67 13.83 7.07
CA SER A 93 -6.85 13.70 8.51
C SER A 93 -7.21 15.05 9.10
N ASP A 94 -8.27 15.08 9.90
CA ASP A 94 -8.75 16.29 10.58
C ASP A 94 -8.35 16.26 12.05
N THR A 95 -7.71 17.35 12.51
CA THR A 95 -7.37 17.56 13.91
C THR A 95 -8.18 18.73 14.46
N VAL A 96 -9.00 18.46 15.44
CA VAL A 96 -9.79 19.49 16.13
C VAL A 96 -8.96 20.11 17.24
N THR A 97 -8.84 21.44 17.21
CA THR A 97 -8.14 22.20 18.25
C THR A 97 -9.07 23.32 18.77
N PRO A 98 -8.72 23.95 19.91
CA PRO A 98 -9.46 25.11 20.42
C PRO A 98 -9.55 26.29 19.43
N TYR A 99 -8.65 26.32 18.44
CA TYR A 99 -8.59 27.38 17.43
C TYR A 99 -9.27 27.02 16.10
N GLY A 100 -9.81 25.81 15.99
CA GLY A 100 -10.50 25.32 14.80
C GLY A 100 -10.05 23.92 14.39
N THR A 101 -10.56 23.47 13.26
CA THR A 101 -10.22 22.18 12.67
C THR A 101 -9.15 22.40 11.60
N PHE A 102 -8.04 21.68 11.73
CA PHE A 102 -6.95 21.66 10.75
C PHE A 102 -6.98 20.35 9.99
N ARG A 103 -6.90 20.43 8.67
CA ARG A 103 -6.87 19.27 7.78
C ARG A 103 -5.48 19.07 7.18
N ALA A 104 -4.91 17.90 7.39
CA ALA A 104 -3.77 17.40 6.64
C ALA A 104 -4.26 16.55 5.47
N GLU A 105 -3.66 16.71 4.29
CA GLU A 105 -4.05 15.99 3.08
C GLU A 105 -2.83 15.42 2.37
N GLN A 106 -3.02 14.23 1.79
CA GLN A 106 -2.13 13.67 0.78
C GLN A 106 -2.96 13.43 -0.48
N GLY A 107 -2.62 14.08 -1.58
CA GLY A 107 -3.26 13.86 -2.87
C GLY A 107 -3.10 12.43 -3.38
N SER A 108 -3.90 12.04 -4.34
CA SER A 108 -3.70 10.76 -5.03
C SER A 108 -2.31 10.70 -5.66
N TYR A 109 -1.68 9.52 -5.62
CA TYR A 109 -0.37 9.35 -6.21
C TYR A 109 -0.14 7.91 -6.67
N ALA A 110 0.81 7.74 -7.57
CA ALA A 110 1.28 6.44 -8.04
C ALA A 110 2.78 6.33 -7.81
N LEU A 111 3.20 5.14 -7.38
CA LEU A 111 4.60 4.77 -7.29
C LEU A 111 4.91 3.72 -8.35
N VAL A 112 6.02 3.91 -9.06
CA VAL A 112 6.49 2.98 -10.09
C VAL A 112 7.82 2.41 -9.65
N ASP A 113 7.91 1.08 -9.67
CA ASP A 113 9.12 0.33 -9.34
C ASP A 113 9.52 -0.54 -10.53
N LEU A 114 10.83 -0.67 -10.75
CA LEU A 114 11.40 -1.55 -11.75
C LEU A 114 12.33 -2.55 -11.10
N PHE A 115 12.46 -3.73 -11.68
CA PHE A 115 13.45 -4.70 -11.26
C PHE A 115 14.03 -5.45 -12.44
N THR A 116 15.24 -5.99 -12.24
CA THR A 116 15.89 -6.94 -13.13
C THR A 116 16.53 -8.04 -12.31
N ARG A 117 16.40 -9.27 -12.76
CA ARG A 117 16.99 -10.42 -12.12
C ARG A 117 17.80 -11.20 -13.13
N TYR A 118 19.04 -11.50 -12.80
CA TYR A 118 19.92 -12.32 -13.60
C TYR A 118 20.32 -13.59 -12.86
N GLN A 119 20.04 -14.75 -13.45
CA GLN A 119 20.45 -16.05 -12.95
C GLN A 119 21.86 -16.34 -13.45
N VAL A 120 22.86 -16.07 -12.61
CA VAL A 120 24.27 -16.19 -12.97
C VAL A 120 24.68 -17.64 -13.15
N THR A 121 24.29 -18.47 -12.17
CA THR A 121 24.46 -19.93 -12.22
C THR A 121 23.16 -20.58 -11.76
N LYS A 122 23.10 -21.90 -11.81
CA LYS A 122 21.98 -22.71 -11.30
C LYS A 122 21.62 -22.36 -9.83
N ASN A 123 22.61 -21.97 -9.02
CA ASN A 123 22.45 -21.72 -7.59
C ASN A 123 22.59 -20.24 -7.19
N PHE A 124 23.02 -19.40 -8.10
CA PHE A 124 23.33 -18.00 -7.79
C PHE A 124 22.57 -17.04 -8.70
N SER A 125 21.91 -16.06 -8.09
CA SER A 125 21.19 -14.99 -8.80
C SER A 125 21.49 -13.63 -8.20
N VAL A 126 21.36 -12.60 -9.02
CA VAL A 126 21.48 -11.20 -8.64
C VAL A 126 20.24 -10.47 -9.10
N GLN A 127 19.66 -9.66 -8.21
CA GLN A 127 18.49 -8.83 -8.51
C GLN A 127 18.78 -7.37 -8.20
N GLY A 128 18.53 -6.50 -9.16
CA GLY A 128 18.53 -5.06 -8.97
C GLY A 128 17.10 -4.53 -8.91
N ASN A 129 16.85 -3.61 -8.00
CA ASN A 129 15.56 -2.94 -7.85
C ASN A 129 15.76 -1.43 -7.90
N LEU A 130 14.91 -0.75 -8.67
CA LEU A 130 14.80 0.69 -8.70
C LEU A 130 13.40 1.05 -8.20
N ASN A 131 13.32 1.58 -6.98
CA ASN A 131 12.07 1.92 -6.33
C ASN A 131 11.78 3.41 -6.45
N ASN A 132 10.50 3.75 -6.59
CA ASN A 132 10.05 5.11 -6.78
C ASN A 132 10.77 5.78 -7.97
N LEU A 133 10.57 5.22 -9.16
CA LEU A 133 11.26 5.61 -10.40
C LEU A 133 11.22 7.11 -10.69
N PHE A 134 10.07 7.75 -10.42
CA PHE A 134 9.86 9.18 -10.71
C PHE A 134 10.18 10.08 -9.52
N ASP A 135 10.77 9.53 -8.47
CA ASP A 135 11.12 10.28 -7.25
C ASP A 135 9.96 11.09 -6.68
N LYS A 136 8.79 10.46 -6.62
CA LYS A 136 7.58 11.08 -6.09
C LYS A 136 7.73 11.34 -4.60
N THR A 137 7.53 12.59 -4.19
CA THR A 137 7.43 12.96 -2.78
C THR A 137 6.00 12.72 -2.31
N TYR A 138 5.83 11.95 -1.26
CA TYR A 138 4.54 11.59 -0.69
C TYR A 138 4.64 11.34 0.81
N ASP A 139 3.50 11.41 1.50
CA ASP A 139 3.39 11.14 2.92
C ASP A 139 2.78 9.75 3.14
N THR A 140 3.40 8.95 3.97
CA THR A 140 2.91 7.61 4.35
C THR A 140 1.96 7.67 5.54
N ASN A 141 2.09 8.69 6.37
CA ASN A 141 1.20 8.96 7.49
C ASN A 141 0.94 10.45 7.61
N ILE A 142 -0.32 10.82 7.77
CA ILE A 142 -0.77 12.21 7.99
C ILE A 142 -1.65 12.34 9.23
N ASP A 143 -1.82 11.27 10.00
CA ASP A 143 -2.63 11.25 11.22
C ASP A 143 -1.73 11.38 12.45
N GLY A 144 -1.83 12.51 13.14
CA GLY A 144 -1.04 12.84 14.32
C GLY A 144 0.40 13.29 14.06
N SER A 145 1.04 12.75 13.03
CA SER A 145 2.37 13.15 12.58
C SER A 145 2.52 12.93 11.08
N ILE A 146 3.35 13.73 10.45
CA ILE A 146 3.65 13.57 9.02
C ILE A 146 4.90 12.71 8.89
N VAL A 147 4.78 11.61 8.15
CA VAL A 147 5.89 10.71 7.83
C VAL A 147 6.03 10.65 6.31
N TYR A 148 7.17 11.06 5.83
CA TYR A 148 7.48 11.05 4.39
C TYR A 148 7.73 9.63 3.89
N GLY A 149 7.32 9.36 2.65
CA GLY A 149 7.66 8.14 1.95
C GLY A 149 9.12 8.12 1.51
N GLU A 150 9.60 6.93 1.19
CA GLU A 150 10.97 6.75 0.70
C GLU A 150 11.16 7.44 -0.66
N PRO A 151 12.27 8.16 -0.85
CA PRO A 151 12.63 8.70 -2.14
C PRO A 151 13.03 7.58 -3.12
N ARG A 152 13.30 7.96 -4.37
CA ARG A 152 13.88 7.02 -5.33
C ARG A 152 15.13 6.39 -4.73
N ASN A 153 15.20 5.07 -4.80
CA ASN A 153 16.32 4.31 -4.27
C ASN A 153 16.60 3.10 -5.13
N VAL A 154 17.81 2.61 -5.04
CA VAL A 154 18.30 1.42 -5.73
C VAL A 154 18.78 0.41 -4.70
N SER A 155 18.42 -0.84 -4.88
CA SER A 155 18.94 -1.94 -4.08
C SER A 155 19.43 -3.08 -4.98
N VAL A 156 20.42 -3.82 -4.50
CA VAL A 156 20.94 -5.00 -5.17
C VAL A 156 20.94 -6.14 -4.17
N THR A 157 20.38 -7.27 -4.57
CA THR A 157 20.31 -8.49 -3.74
C THR A 157 21.00 -9.62 -4.48
N ALA A 158 21.93 -10.28 -3.82
CA ALA A 158 22.53 -11.52 -4.30
C ALA A 158 21.97 -12.69 -3.48
N SER A 159 21.58 -13.75 -4.15
CA SER A 159 21.00 -14.94 -3.52
C SER A 159 21.74 -16.19 -3.98
N TYR A 160 22.13 -17.03 -3.02
CA TYR A 160 22.77 -18.31 -3.27
C TYR A 160 22.00 -19.42 -2.56
N GLN A 161 21.71 -20.49 -3.29
CA GLN A 161 21.07 -21.69 -2.76
C GLN A 161 22.07 -22.82 -2.69
N PHE A 162 22.19 -23.40 -1.52
CA PHE A 162 23.08 -24.56 -1.28
C PHE A 162 22.48 -25.87 -1.79
#